data_deca2b6dd684203020241502f92f412b
#
_entry.id   deca2b6dd684203020241502f92f412b
#
_cell.length_a   1.000
_cell.length_b   1.000
_cell.length_c   1.000
_cell.angle_alpha   90.00
_cell.angle_beta   90.00
_cell.angle_gamma   90.00
#
_symmetry.space_group_name_H-M   'P 1'
#
loop_
_entity.id
_entity.type
_entity.pdbx_description
1 polymer ?
#
loop_
_entity_poly.entity_id
_entity_poly.type
_entity_poly.pdbx_seq_one_letter_code
_entity_poly.pdbx_strand_id
1 'polypeptide(L)'
;RDSPDVLLIERLRGVSVEAPARTPERWEQLQEQIVEALLAWHRQDSGGCVGMVDSTQENLWPYWYRQRVEVLWSTLNLYHDTGLTMQDKRILFRTRECLMDLFKDFNDNCVLVHGSFTLRSMLKDPRSDQLLAMVGPGMMLWAPREYELFRLADSGQEEELLWHYLRRAPVAEAFLWRRWLYLLWDEVDN
;
A
#
# COMPACT_ATOMS: atom_id res chain seq x y z
N ARG A 1 27.15 -2.53 -24.53
CA ARG A 1 27.50 -2.52 -23.08
C ARG A 1 26.45 -1.63 -22.42
N ASP A 2 25.43 -2.25 -21.88
CA ASP A 2 24.39 -1.56 -21.14
C ASP A 2 25.03 -1.07 -19.83
N SER A 3 25.14 0.26 -19.68
CA SER A 3 25.47 0.84 -18.37
C SER A 3 24.34 0.48 -17.41
N PRO A 4 24.63 0.06 -16.17
CA PRO A 4 23.59 -0.11 -15.20
C PRO A 4 22.86 1.21 -15.02
N ASP A 5 21.53 1.18 -15.04
CA ASP A 5 20.73 2.36 -14.77
C ASP A 5 21.10 2.90 -13.39
N VAL A 6 21.67 4.09 -13.35
CA VAL A 6 22.09 4.76 -12.11
C VAL A 6 21.13 5.88 -11.83
N LEU A 7 20.39 5.75 -10.74
CA LEU A 7 19.53 6.81 -10.22
C LEU A 7 20.29 7.62 -9.16
N LEU A 8 20.47 8.92 -9.41
CA LEU A 8 20.99 9.85 -8.42
C LEU A 8 19.81 10.51 -7.70
N ILE A 9 19.76 10.35 -6.39
CA ILE A 9 18.73 10.96 -5.53
C ILE A 9 19.38 11.87 -4.51
N GLU A 10 18.67 12.91 -4.08
CA GLU A 10 19.08 13.75 -2.97
C GLU A 10 19.15 12.95 -1.67
N ARG A 11 20.24 13.11 -0.93
CA ARG A 11 20.36 12.54 0.41
C ARG A 11 19.73 13.46 1.45
N LEU A 12 18.54 13.10 1.92
CA LEU A 12 17.89 13.80 3.03
C LEU A 12 18.49 13.39 4.39
N ARG A 13 18.73 14.38 5.27
CA ARG A 13 19.21 14.16 6.63
C ARG A 13 18.03 13.98 7.58
N GLY A 14 17.31 12.87 7.45
CA GLY A 14 16.18 12.50 8.27
C GLY A 14 16.39 11.18 9.00
N VAL A 15 15.50 10.90 9.92
CA VAL A 15 15.34 9.59 10.56
C VAL A 15 13.98 9.02 10.17
N SER A 16 13.84 7.68 10.20
CA SER A 16 12.55 7.04 9.95
C SER A 16 11.49 7.51 10.95
N VAL A 17 10.27 7.63 10.50
CA VAL A 17 9.09 7.92 11.34
C VAL A 17 8.83 6.81 12.36
N GLU A 18 9.34 5.59 12.17
CA GLU A 18 9.31 4.53 13.20
C GLU A 18 9.98 4.97 14.51
N ALA A 19 10.98 5.84 14.43
CA ALA A 19 11.58 6.42 15.64
C ALA A 19 10.52 7.26 16.36
N PRO A 20 10.28 7.04 17.68
CA PRO A 20 9.25 7.75 18.42
C PRO A 20 9.39 9.28 18.29
N ALA A 21 8.27 9.96 18.17
CA ALA A 21 8.26 11.42 18.29
C ALA A 21 8.59 11.82 19.73
N ARG A 22 9.15 13.02 19.91
CA ARG A 22 9.63 13.49 21.22
C ARG A 22 8.51 13.73 22.21
N THR A 23 7.32 14.09 21.73
CA THR A 23 6.13 14.28 22.55
C THR A 23 4.88 13.80 21.79
N PRO A 24 3.78 13.48 22.50
CA PRO A 24 2.52 13.13 21.86
C PRO A 24 2.00 14.21 20.90
N GLU A 25 2.12 15.48 21.25
CA GLU A 25 1.66 16.60 20.42
C GLU A 25 2.45 16.68 19.10
N ARG A 26 3.74 16.37 19.14
CA ARG A 26 4.57 16.29 17.91
C ARG A 26 4.21 15.09 17.05
N TRP A 27 3.83 14.00 17.67
CA TRP A 27 3.32 12.85 16.94
C TRP A 27 2.00 13.18 16.24
N GLU A 28 1.07 13.86 16.90
CA GLU A 28 -0.18 14.30 16.30
C GLU A 28 0.06 15.26 15.10
N GLN A 29 0.96 16.22 15.25
CA GLN A 29 1.36 17.13 14.17
C GLN A 29 2.02 16.38 13.01
N LEU A 30 2.84 15.38 13.28
CA LEU A 30 3.48 14.56 12.25
C LEU A 30 2.45 13.70 11.51
N GLN A 31 1.49 13.11 12.20
CA GLN A 31 0.37 12.40 11.58
C GLN A 31 -0.39 13.29 10.61
N GLU A 32 -0.69 14.53 11.01
CA GLU A 32 -1.37 15.49 10.14
C GLU A 32 -0.57 15.75 8.86
N GLN A 33 0.74 15.98 8.98
CA GLN A 33 1.62 16.20 7.83
C GLN A 33 1.68 14.98 6.90
N ILE A 34 1.74 13.78 7.46
CA ILE A 34 1.74 12.52 6.70
C ILE A 34 0.42 12.36 5.94
N VAL A 35 -0.70 12.58 6.60
CA VAL A 35 -2.02 12.46 5.98
C VAL A 35 -2.20 13.51 4.87
N GLU A 36 -1.77 14.75 5.08
CA GLU A 36 -1.79 15.77 4.03
C GLU A 36 -0.93 15.38 2.81
N ALA A 37 0.26 14.84 3.05
CA ALA A 37 1.14 14.37 1.97
C ALA A 37 0.49 13.21 1.19
N LEU A 38 -0.10 12.22 1.87
CA LEU A 38 -0.85 11.14 1.22
C LEU A 38 -2.04 11.65 0.43
N LEU A 39 -2.83 12.55 1.01
CA LEU A 39 -3.98 13.13 0.33
C LEU A 39 -3.58 13.92 -0.91
N ALA A 40 -2.39 14.55 -0.91
CA ALA A 40 -1.86 15.22 -2.10
C ALA A 40 -1.55 14.22 -3.23
N TRP A 41 -1.03 13.04 -2.93
CA TRP A 41 -0.86 11.95 -3.90
C TRP A 41 -2.21 11.44 -4.39
N HIS A 42 -3.13 11.17 -3.47
CA HIS A 42 -4.46 10.64 -3.77
C HIS A 42 -5.39 11.63 -4.52
N ARG A 43 -4.99 12.89 -4.68
CA ARG A 43 -5.69 13.85 -5.57
C ARG A 43 -5.36 13.65 -7.04
N GLN A 44 -4.31 12.87 -7.35
CA GLN A 44 -3.98 12.53 -8.73
C GLN A 44 -4.97 11.48 -9.23
N ASP A 45 -5.81 11.86 -10.16
CA ASP A 45 -6.80 10.96 -10.78
C ASP A 45 -6.12 10.11 -11.86
N SER A 46 -6.45 8.83 -11.87
CA SER A 46 -5.93 7.89 -12.87
C SER A 46 -6.53 8.07 -14.26
N GLY A 47 -7.62 8.83 -14.41
CA GLY A 47 -8.36 8.92 -15.66
C GLY A 47 -8.97 7.58 -16.12
N GLY A 48 -9.29 6.67 -15.18
CA GLY A 48 -9.80 5.33 -15.46
C GLY A 48 -8.72 4.27 -15.68
N CYS A 49 -7.44 4.61 -15.49
CA CYS A 49 -6.34 3.66 -15.57
C CYS A 49 -6.14 2.93 -14.23
N VAL A 50 -5.60 1.73 -14.32
CA VAL A 50 -5.21 0.89 -13.17
C VAL A 50 -3.85 0.25 -13.42
N GLY A 51 -3.18 -0.17 -12.35
CA GLY A 51 -1.92 -0.89 -12.44
C GLY A 51 -0.70 0.01 -12.32
N MET A 52 0.46 -0.51 -12.65
CA MET A 52 1.73 0.20 -12.51
C MET A 52 1.77 1.44 -13.41
N VAL A 53 2.34 2.54 -12.90
CA VAL A 53 2.39 3.84 -13.60
C VAL A 53 3.07 3.75 -14.96
N ASP A 54 4.05 2.88 -15.12
CA ASP A 54 4.79 2.66 -16.37
C ASP A 54 4.09 1.70 -17.36
N SER A 55 3.09 0.96 -16.90
CA SER A 55 2.37 -0.05 -17.68
C SER A 55 0.86 -0.05 -17.38
N THR A 56 0.29 1.15 -17.35
CA THR A 56 -1.14 1.33 -17.06
C THR A 56 -2.03 0.73 -18.13
N GLN A 57 -3.22 0.33 -17.73
CA GLN A 57 -4.27 -0.15 -18.63
C GLN A 57 -5.63 0.43 -18.23
N GLU A 58 -6.49 0.67 -19.21
CA GLU A 58 -7.90 0.97 -18.95
C GLU A 58 -8.59 -0.29 -18.45
N ASN A 59 -8.98 -0.30 -17.19
CA ASN A 59 -9.65 -1.44 -16.56
C ASN A 59 -10.27 -0.98 -15.24
N LEU A 60 -11.05 -1.86 -14.61
CA LEU A 60 -11.52 -1.69 -13.24
C LEU A 60 -10.59 -2.41 -12.27
N TRP A 61 -10.35 -1.81 -11.11
CA TRP A 61 -9.47 -2.36 -10.08
C TRP A 61 -9.73 -3.83 -9.73
N PRO A 62 -10.97 -4.30 -9.50
CA PRO A 62 -11.23 -5.70 -9.17
C PRO A 62 -10.70 -6.68 -10.22
N TYR A 63 -10.83 -6.35 -11.51
CA TYR A 63 -10.36 -7.21 -12.59
C TYR A 63 -8.84 -7.21 -12.72
N TRP A 64 -8.22 -6.03 -12.56
CA TRP A 64 -6.75 -5.92 -12.54
C TRP A 64 -6.16 -6.69 -11.36
N TYR A 65 -6.73 -6.52 -10.16
CA TYR A 65 -6.27 -7.22 -8.97
C TYR A 65 -6.46 -8.73 -9.08
N ARG A 66 -7.56 -9.19 -9.69
CA ARG A 66 -7.77 -10.60 -10.01
C ARG A 66 -6.67 -11.14 -10.92
N GLN A 67 -6.29 -10.42 -11.99
CA GLN A 67 -5.20 -10.84 -12.88
C GLN A 67 -3.88 -10.99 -12.11
N ARG A 68 -3.58 -10.04 -11.21
CA ARG A 68 -2.40 -10.13 -10.34
C ARG A 68 -2.43 -11.39 -9.47
N VAL A 69 -3.55 -11.66 -8.83
CA VAL A 69 -3.74 -12.88 -8.00
C VAL A 69 -3.57 -14.15 -8.83
N GLU A 70 -4.07 -14.19 -10.08
CA GLU A 70 -3.87 -15.35 -10.99
C GLU A 70 -2.40 -15.55 -11.33
N VAL A 71 -1.65 -14.47 -11.57
CA VAL A 71 -0.21 -14.55 -11.81
C VAL A 71 0.52 -15.09 -10.58
N LEU A 72 0.25 -14.55 -9.39
CA LEU A 72 0.85 -15.01 -8.13
C LEU A 72 0.52 -16.48 -7.86
N TRP A 73 -0.73 -16.87 -8.03
CA TRP A 73 -1.16 -18.27 -7.87
C TRP A 73 -0.44 -19.21 -8.84
N SER A 74 -0.31 -18.79 -10.10
CA SER A 74 0.39 -19.58 -11.12
C SER A 74 1.87 -19.70 -10.79
N THR A 75 2.52 -18.62 -10.36
CA THR A 75 3.91 -18.60 -9.94
C THR A 75 4.14 -19.52 -8.74
N LEU A 76 3.28 -19.42 -7.72
CA LEU A 76 3.33 -20.28 -6.54
C LEU A 76 3.30 -21.78 -6.88
N ASN A 77 2.51 -22.17 -7.88
CA ASN A 77 2.39 -23.55 -8.31
C ASN A 77 3.57 -24.06 -9.17
N LEU A 78 4.45 -23.18 -9.62
CA LEU A 78 5.69 -23.58 -10.30
C LEU A 78 6.77 -24.05 -9.33
N TYR A 79 6.68 -23.63 -8.06
CA TYR A 79 7.67 -24.01 -7.04
C TYR A 79 7.21 -25.23 -6.27
N HIS A 80 8.08 -26.25 -6.16
CA HIS A 80 7.80 -27.48 -5.41
C HIS A 80 7.86 -27.27 -3.90
N ASP A 81 8.76 -26.41 -3.44
CA ASP A 81 8.91 -26.07 -2.03
C ASP A 81 8.63 -24.58 -1.82
N THR A 82 7.44 -24.31 -1.33
CA THR A 82 6.97 -22.94 -1.05
C THR A 82 6.93 -22.66 0.45
N GLY A 83 7.29 -23.63 1.30
CA GLY A 83 7.10 -23.52 2.75
C GLY A 83 5.64 -23.51 3.20
N LEU A 84 4.68 -23.48 2.26
CA LEU A 84 3.25 -23.40 2.58
C LEU A 84 2.67 -24.78 2.91
N THR A 85 1.86 -24.84 3.96
CA THR A 85 1.10 -26.04 4.31
C THR A 85 -0.06 -26.28 3.34
N MET A 86 -0.63 -27.49 3.36
CA MET A 86 -1.87 -27.79 2.63
C MET A 86 -3.04 -26.90 3.07
N GLN A 87 -3.05 -26.46 4.32
CA GLN A 87 -4.04 -25.55 4.85
C GLN A 87 -3.90 -24.15 4.22
N ASP A 88 -2.67 -23.63 4.13
CA ASP A 88 -2.39 -22.32 3.52
C ASP A 88 -2.80 -22.32 2.04
N LYS A 89 -2.42 -23.34 1.29
CA LYS A 89 -2.81 -23.51 -0.11
C LYS A 89 -4.33 -23.57 -0.30
N ARG A 90 -5.06 -24.19 0.65
CA ARG A 90 -6.53 -24.23 0.62
C ARG A 90 -7.13 -22.86 0.88
N ILE A 91 -6.56 -22.08 1.79
CA ILE A 91 -7.01 -20.69 2.07
C ILE A 91 -6.78 -19.83 0.83
N LEU A 92 -5.58 -19.85 0.26
CA LEU A 92 -5.25 -19.11 -0.96
C LEU A 92 -6.19 -19.47 -2.12
N PHE A 93 -6.42 -20.76 -2.36
CA PHE A 93 -7.34 -21.21 -3.38
C PHE A 93 -8.76 -20.66 -3.17
N ARG A 94 -9.29 -20.71 -1.94
CA ARG A 94 -10.62 -20.19 -1.63
C ARG A 94 -10.72 -18.70 -1.83
N THR A 95 -9.73 -17.92 -1.36
CA THR A 95 -9.73 -16.46 -1.54
C THR A 95 -9.64 -16.06 -3.01
N ARG A 96 -8.90 -16.81 -3.83
CA ARG A 96 -8.84 -16.64 -5.27
C ARG A 96 -10.21 -16.88 -5.93
N GLU A 97 -10.89 -17.98 -5.58
CA GLU A 97 -12.21 -18.35 -6.17
C GLU A 97 -13.30 -17.32 -5.81
N CYS A 98 -13.34 -16.81 -4.57
CA CYS A 98 -14.36 -15.86 -4.13
C CYS A 98 -13.91 -14.38 -4.24
N LEU A 99 -12.77 -14.11 -4.90
CA LEU A 99 -12.20 -12.77 -4.95
C LEU A 99 -13.19 -11.72 -5.48
N MET A 100 -13.92 -12.03 -6.56
CA MET A 100 -14.86 -11.08 -7.15
C MET A 100 -16.08 -10.82 -6.24
N ASP A 101 -16.44 -11.76 -5.37
CA ASP A 101 -17.52 -11.55 -4.38
C ASP A 101 -17.08 -10.53 -3.32
N LEU A 102 -15.78 -10.52 -2.97
CA LEU A 102 -15.21 -9.54 -2.03
C LEU A 102 -15.16 -8.11 -2.61
N PHE A 103 -15.23 -7.98 -3.92
CA PHE A 103 -15.29 -6.71 -4.65
C PHE A 103 -16.68 -6.36 -5.19
N LYS A 104 -17.73 -7.12 -4.82
CA LYS A 104 -19.07 -6.96 -5.37
C LYS A 104 -19.61 -5.53 -5.31
N ASP A 105 -19.38 -4.84 -4.20
CA ASP A 105 -19.85 -3.47 -3.96
C ASP A 105 -18.73 -2.44 -4.08
N PHE A 106 -17.64 -2.81 -4.76
CA PHE A 106 -16.50 -1.92 -4.96
C PHE A 106 -16.83 -0.86 -6.01
N ASN A 107 -16.70 0.40 -5.62
CA ASN A 107 -17.00 1.57 -6.46
C ASN A 107 -16.00 2.71 -6.27
N ASP A 108 -14.84 2.46 -5.64
CA ASP A 108 -13.84 3.50 -5.41
C ASP A 108 -13.00 3.73 -6.69
N ASN A 109 -12.56 4.98 -6.88
CA ASN A 109 -11.68 5.34 -7.99
C ASN A 109 -10.23 5.00 -7.69
N CYS A 110 -9.47 4.71 -8.75
CA CYS A 110 -8.03 4.59 -8.65
C CYS A 110 -7.38 5.97 -8.63
N VAL A 111 -6.40 6.11 -7.76
CA VAL A 111 -5.58 7.31 -7.55
C VAL A 111 -4.12 6.90 -7.56
N LEU A 112 -3.20 7.86 -7.55
CA LEU A 112 -1.79 7.54 -7.42
C LEU A 112 -1.50 7.08 -5.99
N VAL A 113 -0.98 5.87 -5.81
CA VAL A 113 -0.52 5.34 -4.53
C VAL A 113 0.99 5.10 -4.53
N HIS A 114 1.61 5.22 -3.37
CA HIS A 114 3.04 5.02 -3.17
C HIS A 114 3.46 3.54 -3.37
N GLY A 115 2.56 2.62 -3.05
CA GLY A 115 2.73 1.18 -3.26
C GLY A 115 3.67 0.47 -2.28
N SER A 116 4.26 1.20 -1.32
CA SER A 116 5.11 0.66 -0.25
C SER A 116 5.01 1.52 1.01
N PHE A 117 3.80 1.98 1.32
CA PHE A 117 3.56 2.91 2.42
C PHE A 117 3.65 2.22 3.77
N THR A 118 4.64 2.58 4.55
CA THR A 118 4.89 2.16 5.93
C THR A 118 5.60 3.30 6.68
N LEU A 119 5.71 3.22 8.00
CA LEU A 119 6.49 4.22 8.76
C LEU A 119 7.96 4.30 8.32
N ARG A 120 8.51 3.21 7.75
CA ARG A 120 9.89 3.17 7.22
C ARG A 120 10.07 3.99 5.96
N SER A 121 9.04 4.09 5.14
CA SER A 121 9.08 4.87 3.90
C SER A 121 8.92 6.37 4.12
N MET A 122 8.95 6.83 5.37
CA MET A 122 8.81 8.24 5.71
C MET A 122 9.98 8.72 6.56
N LEU A 123 10.50 9.89 6.22
CA LEU A 123 11.58 10.54 6.94
C LEU A 123 11.06 11.79 7.65
N LYS A 124 11.49 11.97 8.91
CA LYS A 124 11.25 13.16 9.69
C LYS A 124 12.56 13.82 10.13
N ASP A 125 12.51 15.12 10.40
CA ASP A 125 13.61 15.83 11.01
C ASP A 125 13.82 15.37 12.47
N PRO A 126 15.03 14.96 12.86
CA PRO A 126 15.28 14.40 14.18
C PRO A 126 15.18 15.41 15.32
N ARG A 127 15.07 16.72 15.05
CA ARG A 127 14.96 17.78 16.06
C ARG A 127 13.55 18.31 16.21
N SER A 128 12.87 18.52 15.10
CA SER A 128 11.51 19.10 15.09
C SER A 128 10.40 18.07 14.99
N ASP A 129 10.70 16.83 14.61
CA ASP A 129 9.77 15.75 14.25
C ASP A 129 8.85 16.09 13.05
N GLN A 130 9.21 17.11 12.25
CA GLN A 130 8.45 17.44 11.04
C GLN A 130 8.75 16.45 9.91
N LEU A 131 7.73 16.12 9.12
CA LEU A 131 7.88 15.29 7.92
C LEU A 131 8.82 15.97 6.92
N LEU A 132 9.84 15.27 6.47
CA LEU A 132 10.76 15.74 5.43
C LEU A 132 10.41 15.19 4.06
N ALA A 133 10.11 13.89 3.99
CA ALA A 133 9.82 13.23 2.73
C ALA A 133 9.15 11.87 2.94
N MET A 134 8.42 11.43 1.91
CA MET A 134 8.10 10.05 1.64
C MET A 134 9.11 9.53 0.63
N VAL A 135 9.75 8.40 0.91
CA VAL A 135 10.89 7.86 0.15
C VAL A 135 10.67 6.40 -0.20
N GLY A 136 11.39 5.92 -1.22
CA GLY A 136 11.34 4.53 -1.63
C GLY A 136 9.94 4.12 -2.07
N PRO A 137 9.30 4.86 -2.99
CA PRO A 137 8.07 4.36 -3.57
C PRO A 137 8.36 2.97 -4.12
N GLY A 138 7.53 2.01 -3.73
CA GLY A 138 7.61 0.67 -4.27
C GLY A 138 7.17 0.67 -5.73
N MET A 139 6.27 -0.20 -6.08
CA MET A 139 5.61 -0.09 -7.36
C MET A 139 4.54 1.00 -7.28
N MET A 140 4.85 2.21 -7.74
CA MET A 140 3.84 3.26 -7.88
C MET A 140 2.69 2.76 -8.74
N LEU A 141 1.49 2.84 -8.23
CA LEU A 141 0.30 2.25 -8.83
C LEU A 141 -0.83 3.27 -8.96
N TRP A 142 -1.61 3.10 -10.01
CA TRP A 142 -2.98 3.57 -10.05
C TRP A 142 -3.87 2.52 -9.37
N ALA A 143 -4.25 2.78 -8.13
CA ALA A 143 -4.98 1.87 -7.27
C ALA A 143 -5.97 2.62 -6.38
N PRO A 144 -6.98 1.95 -5.79
CA PRO A 144 -7.82 2.60 -4.80
C PRO A 144 -7.02 2.95 -3.55
N ARG A 145 -7.44 4.02 -2.85
CA ARG A 145 -6.78 4.51 -1.62
C ARG A 145 -6.62 3.41 -0.56
N GLU A 146 -7.57 2.50 -0.46
CA GLU A 146 -7.49 1.36 0.45
C GLU A 146 -6.27 0.47 0.19
N TYR A 147 -5.78 0.40 -1.05
CA TYR A 147 -4.59 -0.35 -1.42
C TYR A 147 -3.28 0.34 -0.99
N GLU A 148 -3.33 1.58 -0.54
CA GLU A 148 -2.22 2.22 0.17
C GLU A 148 -2.24 1.84 1.65
N LEU A 149 -3.43 1.81 2.25
CA LEU A 149 -3.62 1.75 3.69
C LEU A 149 -3.51 0.35 4.27
N PHE A 150 -3.60 -0.70 3.45
CA PHE A 150 -3.71 -2.07 3.95
C PHE A 150 -2.47 -2.54 4.72
N ARG A 151 -1.30 -1.97 4.45
CA ARG A 151 -0.02 -2.35 5.08
C ARG A 151 0.18 -1.79 6.49
N LEU A 152 -0.55 -0.74 6.87
CA LEU A 152 -0.44 -0.19 8.21
C LEU A 152 -0.90 -1.22 9.24
N ALA A 153 -0.13 -1.46 10.30
CA ALA A 153 -0.46 -2.43 11.33
C ALA A 153 -1.73 -2.03 12.14
N ASP A 154 -2.32 -3.01 12.82
CA ASP A 154 -3.49 -2.84 13.68
C ASP A 154 -3.11 -2.48 15.13
N SER A 155 -1.95 -1.87 15.32
CA SER A 155 -1.46 -1.51 16.66
C SER A 155 -0.44 -0.37 16.60
N GLY A 156 -0.35 0.37 17.70
CA GLY A 156 0.65 1.41 17.88
C GLY A 156 0.51 2.58 16.90
N GLN A 157 1.62 3.15 16.50
CA GLN A 157 1.67 4.36 15.68
C GLN A 157 1.04 4.17 14.28
N GLU A 158 1.11 2.98 13.71
CA GLU A 158 0.50 2.71 12.40
C GLU A 158 -1.02 2.65 12.48
N GLU A 159 -1.58 2.07 13.54
CA GLU A 159 -3.02 2.10 13.80
C GLU A 159 -3.51 3.54 14.01
N GLU A 160 -2.81 4.32 14.83
CA GLU A 160 -3.15 5.72 15.05
C GLU A 160 -3.15 6.52 13.75
N LEU A 161 -2.13 6.32 12.89
CA LEU A 161 -2.02 6.96 11.58
C LEU A 161 -3.16 6.53 10.66
N LEU A 162 -3.49 5.22 10.62
CA LEU A 162 -4.61 4.69 9.86
C LEU A 162 -5.92 5.38 10.24
N TRP A 163 -6.22 5.45 11.54
CA TRP A 163 -7.42 6.11 12.02
C TRP A 163 -7.40 7.62 11.77
N HIS A 164 -6.23 8.26 11.84
CA HIS A 164 -6.10 9.68 11.51
C HIS A 164 -6.43 9.93 10.04
N TYR A 165 -5.93 9.09 9.13
CA TYR A 165 -6.27 9.15 7.71
C TYR A 165 -7.77 8.91 7.47
N LEU A 166 -8.35 7.85 8.04
CA LEU A 166 -9.75 7.47 7.81
C LEU A 166 -10.74 8.53 8.31
N ARG A 167 -10.41 9.28 9.34
CA ARG A 167 -11.22 10.43 9.79
C ARG A 167 -11.26 11.57 8.76
N ARG A 168 -10.17 11.77 8.02
CA ARG A 168 -10.04 12.83 7.01
C ARG A 168 -10.58 12.40 5.65
N ALA A 169 -10.37 11.18 5.28
CA ALA A 169 -10.75 10.60 3.99
C ALA A 169 -11.24 9.15 4.16
N PRO A 170 -12.51 8.97 4.54
CA PRO A 170 -13.08 7.63 4.70
C PRO A 170 -12.97 6.81 3.42
N VAL A 171 -12.76 5.51 3.59
CA VAL A 171 -12.88 4.49 2.54
C VAL A 171 -14.14 3.65 2.80
N ALA A 172 -14.51 2.81 1.83
CA ALA A 172 -15.68 1.95 1.99
C ALA A 172 -15.53 1.00 3.19
N GLU A 173 -16.62 0.72 3.92
CA GLU A 173 -16.61 -0.17 5.08
C GLU A 173 -16.04 -1.55 4.77
N ALA A 174 -16.30 -2.04 3.57
CA ALA A 174 -15.76 -3.31 3.09
C ALA A 174 -14.22 -3.38 3.00
N PHE A 175 -13.52 -2.25 3.14
CA PHE A 175 -12.05 -2.22 3.32
C PHE A 175 -11.59 -3.07 4.49
N LEU A 176 -12.34 -3.13 5.60
CA LEU A 176 -12.00 -3.94 6.77
C LEU A 176 -11.82 -5.42 6.43
N TRP A 177 -12.53 -5.93 5.41
CA TRP A 177 -12.42 -7.30 4.92
C TRP A 177 -11.39 -7.41 3.80
N ARG A 178 -11.41 -6.49 2.83
CA ARG A 178 -10.46 -6.48 1.71
C ARG A 178 -9.02 -6.28 2.15
N ARG A 179 -8.79 -5.59 3.27
CA ARG A 179 -7.48 -5.43 3.85
C ARG A 179 -6.78 -6.77 4.10
N TRP A 180 -7.48 -7.75 4.67
CA TRP A 180 -6.94 -9.09 4.91
C TRP A 180 -6.66 -9.85 3.62
N LEU A 181 -7.48 -9.63 2.60
CA LEU A 181 -7.23 -10.18 1.27
C LEU A 181 -5.94 -9.61 0.67
N TYR A 182 -5.76 -8.28 0.75
CA TYR A 182 -4.54 -7.63 0.27
C TYR A 182 -3.29 -8.11 1.02
N LEU A 183 -3.34 -8.15 2.36
CA LEU A 183 -2.24 -8.67 3.19
C LEU A 183 -1.88 -10.11 2.83
N LEU A 184 -2.88 -10.98 2.68
CA LEU A 184 -2.66 -12.39 2.33
C LEU A 184 -1.90 -12.55 1.01
N TRP A 185 -2.30 -11.81 -0.02
CA TRP A 185 -1.66 -11.91 -1.33
C TRP A 185 -0.38 -11.10 -1.46
N ASP A 186 -0.17 -10.09 -0.62
CA ASP A 186 1.10 -9.39 -0.48
C ASP A 186 2.18 -10.30 0.12
N GLU A 187 1.83 -11.14 1.10
CA GLU A 187 2.72 -12.15 1.67
C GLU A 187 3.10 -13.26 0.66
N VAL A 188 2.27 -13.51 -0.35
CA VAL A 188 2.60 -14.44 -1.44
C VAL A 188 3.54 -13.82 -2.46
N ASP A 189 3.51 -12.49 -2.60
CA ASP A 189 4.33 -11.73 -3.55
C ASP A 189 5.75 -11.47 -3.03
N ASN A 190 5.97 -11.52 -1.71
CA ASN A 190 7.27 -11.33 -1.05
C ASN A 190 8.06 -12.63 -0.89
#